data_dfdc166d73d2ec868ed94409fbbda777
#
_entry.id   dfdc166d73d2ec868ed94409fbbda777
#
_cell.length_a   1.000
_cell.length_b   1.000
_cell.length_c   1.000
_cell.angle_alpha   90.00
_cell.angle_beta   90.00
_cell.angle_gamma   90.00
#
_symmetry.space_group_name_H-M   'P 1'
#
loop_
_entity.id
_entity.type
_entity.pdbx_description
1 polymer ?
#
loop_
_entity_poly.entity_id
_entity_poly.type
_entity_poly.pdbx_seq_one_letter_code
_entity_poly.pdbx_strand_id
1 'polypeptide(L)'
;LPISKANLGVLKEDHVNIALHGHNPMLSDVIVRAAQDPELQQLAEEKGAKGINLVGLCCTGNELQMRIGLPMVGNHLIQELVIMTGALDAMLVDYQCIMPSVVDVAKCFHTEVISTFDKAKFTGATHIPFDPKRGIEIGRQIVRRAVENFANRGPRIIIPDEPVDMMAGFSVEAIVGALGGSPKPLVDAIADGQIRGAVGVVGCNNPKIKHDYGHITLTRRLIENDILVVVTGCAAVANGKAGHMNPAAAEMAGEGLKGVCQALGIPPVLHMGSCVDNTRILVLAGALADYLGVD
;
A
#
# COMPACT_ATOMS: atom_id res chain seq x y z
N LEU A 1 3.40 -11.76 10.06
CA LEU A 1 2.80 -10.52 9.54
C LEU A 1 3.91 -9.55 9.19
N PRO A 2 4.01 -9.04 7.95
CA PRO A 2 5.05 -8.10 7.56
C PRO A 2 4.86 -6.74 8.26
N ILE A 3 5.99 -6.15 8.66
CA ILE A 3 6.06 -4.75 9.07
C ILE A 3 6.36 -3.92 7.82
N SER A 4 5.65 -2.83 7.66
CA SER A 4 5.75 -1.92 6.53
C SER A 4 5.73 -0.46 7.00
N LYS A 5 5.78 0.45 6.04
CA LYS A 5 5.76 1.89 6.27
C LYS A 5 4.82 2.57 5.28
N ALA A 6 4.27 3.71 5.68
CA ALA A 6 3.39 4.50 4.83
C ALA A 6 3.73 5.99 4.88
N ASN A 7 3.38 6.71 3.85
CA ASN A 7 3.47 8.13 3.49
C ASN A 7 4.66 8.49 2.57
N LEU A 8 4.81 9.76 2.23
CA LEU A 8 5.89 10.23 1.33
C LEU A 8 7.30 10.02 1.89
N GLY A 9 7.46 9.88 3.21
CA GLY A 9 8.74 9.61 3.86
C GLY A 9 9.37 8.26 3.54
N VAL A 10 8.66 7.37 2.82
CA VAL A 10 9.24 6.10 2.34
C VAL A 10 10.16 6.26 1.13
N LEU A 11 10.13 7.43 0.48
CA LEU A 11 11.10 7.78 -0.57
C LEU A 11 12.47 8.00 0.06
N LYS A 12 13.52 7.73 -0.70
CA LYS A 12 14.92 7.88 -0.27
C LYS A 12 15.68 8.78 -1.22
N GLU A 13 16.27 9.84 -0.70
CA GLU A 13 17.01 10.79 -1.50
C GLU A 13 18.21 10.16 -2.22
N ASP A 14 18.87 9.21 -1.58
CA ASP A 14 20.09 8.57 -2.04
C ASP A 14 19.87 7.23 -2.81
N HIS A 15 18.62 6.90 -3.15
CA HIS A 15 18.27 5.69 -3.89
C HIS A 15 17.49 6.02 -5.17
N VAL A 16 17.56 5.14 -6.14
CA VAL A 16 16.62 5.16 -7.27
C VAL A 16 15.22 4.82 -6.75
N ASN A 17 14.27 5.74 -6.82
CA ASN A 17 12.89 5.50 -6.38
C ASN A 17 12.00 5.13 -7.56
N ILE A 18 11.34 3.98 -7.48
CA ILE A 18 10.37 3.51 -8.47
C ILE A 18 9.02 3.31 -7.79
N ALA A 19 8.00 4.06 -8.22
CA ALA A 19 6.64 3.88 -7.75
C ALA A 19 5.90 2.83 -8.61
N LEU A 20 5.34 1.81 -7.96
CA LEU A 20 4.50 0.80 -8.57
C LEU A 20 3.04 1.21 -8.38
N HIS A 21 2.37 1.63 -9.48
CA HIS A 21 1.04 2.24 -9.44
C HIS A 21 0.05 1.51 -10.32
N GLY A 22 -1.04 1.08 -9.74
CA GLY A 22 -2.15 0.44 -10.45
C GLY A 22 -2.66 -0.82 -9.76
N HIS A 23 -2.95 -1.88 -10.55
CA HIS A 23 -3.71 -3.05 -10.09
C HIS A 23 -3.20 -4.39 -10.62
N ASN A 24 -2.00 -4.45 -11.22
CA ASN A 24 -1.42 -5.69 -11.75
C ASN A 24 -0.34 -6.28 -10.83
N PRO A 25 -0.69 -7.22 -9.93
CA PRO A 25 0.26 -7.78 -8.97
C PRO A 25 1.36 -8.64 -9.64
N MET A 26 1.08 -9.25 -10.80
CA MET A 26 2.08 -10.05 -11.52
C MET A 26 3.20 -9.16 -12.07
N LEU A 27 2.86 -8.05 -12.70
CA LEU A 27 3.85 -7.07 -13.14
C LEU A 27 4.70 -6.58 -11.98
N SER A 28 4.04 -6.23 -10.88
CA SER A 28 4.72 -5.69 -9.71
C SER A 28 5.67 -6.69 -9.05
N ASP A 29 5.31 -7.97 -8.96
CA ASP A 29 6.19 -9.04 -8.47
C ASP A 29 7.43 -9.18 -9.36
N VAL A 30 7.25 -9.09 -10.67
CA VAL A 30 8.37 -9.12 -11.64
C VAL A 30 9.31 -7.93 -11.44
N ILE A 31 8.77 -6.73 -11.21
CA ILE A 31 9.60 -5.54 -10.93
C ILE A 31 10.38 -5.70 -9.61
N VAL A 32 9.75 -6.25 -8.57
CA VAL A 32 10.44 -6.55 -7.30
C VAL A 32 11.64 -7.46 -7.54
N ARG A 33 11.48 -8.52 -8.33
CA ARG A 33 12.57 -9.43 -8.68
C ARG A 33 13.65 -8.76 -9.53
N ALA A 34 13.25 -7.96 -10.51
CA ALA A 34 14.19 -7.22 -11.36
C ALA A 34 15.00 -6.19 -10.57
N ALA A 35 14.39 -5.52 -9.59
CA ALA A 35 15.09 -4.57 -8.73
C ALA A 35 16.15 -5.24 -7.81
N GLN A 36 16.03 -6.55 -7.57
CA GLN A 36 17.03 -7.32 -6.82
C GLN A 36 18.18 -7.85 -7.69
N ASP A 37 18.14 -7.62 -8.99
CA ASP A 37 19.17 -8.06 -9.92
C ASP A 37 20.53 -7.41 -9.61
N PRO A 38 21.61 -8.18 -9.38
CA PRO A 38 22.92 -7.63 -9.01
C PRO A 38 23.49 -6.66 -10.06
N GLU A 39 23.25 -6.90 -11.36
CA GLU A 39 23.73 -6.00 -12.41
C GLU A 39 23.02 -4.63 -12.36
N LEU A 40 21.71 -4.61 -12.01
CA LEU A 40 20.96 -3.37 -11.89
C LEU A 40 21.28 -2.62 -10.59
N GLN A 41 21.57 -3.35 -9.51
CA GLN A 41 22.06 -2.75 -8.27
C GLN A 41 23.43 -2.11 -8.49
N GLN A 42 24.36 -2.82 -9.14
CA GLN A 42 25.66 -2.27 -9.48
C GLN A 42 25.52 -1.03 -10.39
N LEU A 43 24.65 -1.09 -11.41
CA LEU A 43 24.39 0.06 -12.27
C LEU A 43 23.87 1.27 -11.47
N ALA A 44 23.01 1.04 -10.48
CA ALA A 44 22.52 2.11 -9.60
C ALA A 44 23.67 2.77 -8.82
N GLU A 45 24.59 1.97 -8.28
CA GLU A 45 25.79 2.45 -7.60
C GLU A 45 26.71 3.25 -8.56
N GLU A 46 26.91 2.78 -9.78
CA GLU A 46 27.68 3.48 -10.82
C GLU A 46 27.05 4.84 -11.20
N LYS A 47 25.72 4.96 -11.07
CA LYS A 47 25.00 6.24 -11.26
C LYS A 47 24.97 7.11 -10.00
N GLY A 48 25.57 6.69 -8.89
CA GLY A 48 25.68 7.45 -7.66
C GLY A 48 24.54 7.21 -6.66
N ALA A 49 23.65 6.25 -6.92
CA ALA A 49 22.63 5.84 -5.95
C ALA A 49 23.18 4.76 -5.00
N LYS A 50 22.63 4.68 -3.78
CA LYS A 50 22.97 3.61 -2.82
C LYS A 50 22.21 2.30 -3.08
N GLY A 51 21.33 2.26 -4.07
CA GLY A 51 20.53 1.11 -4.44
C GLY A 51 19.18 1.52 -5.02
N ILE A 52 18.28 0.56 -5.16
CA ILE A 52 16.95 0.72 -5.75
C ILE A 52 15.89 0.61 -4.64
N ASN A 53 15.05 1.63 -4.51
CA ASN A 53 13.94 1.71 -3.57
C ASN A 53 12.61 1.59 -4.33
N LEU A 54 11.86 0.53 -4.06
CA LEU A 54 10.52 0.35 -4.58
C LEU A 54 9.50 0.84 -3.58
N VAL A 55 8.50 1.59 -4.06
CA VAL A 55 7.39 2.06 -3.24
C VAL A 55 6.05 1.77 -3.92
N GLY A 56 5.06 1.39 -3.14
CA GLY A 56 3.73 1.11 -3.63
C GLY A 56 2.86 2.35 -3.75
N LEU A 57 2.05 2.41 -4.79
CA LEU A 57 1.01 3.41 -4.96
C LEU A 57 -0.29 2.70 -5.39
N CYS A 58 -1.40 2.96 -4.69
CA CYS A 58 -2.68 2.28 -4.92
C CYS A 58 -2.65 0.76 -4.66
N CYS A 59 -3.50 0.02 -5.37
CA CYS A 59 -3.82 -1.38 -5.05
C CYS A 59 -2.66 -2.35 -5.27
N THR A 60 -1.87 -2.16 -6.32
CA THR A 60 -0.69 -3.01 -6.54
C THR A 60 0.32 -2.87 -5.40
N GLY A 61 0.47 -1.65 -4.85
CA GLY A 61 1.26 -1.41 -3.65
C GLY A 61 0.69 -2.12 -2.42
N ASN A 62 -0.64 -2.05 -2.22
CA ASN A 62 -1.30 -2.78 -1.12
C ASN A 62 -1.05 -4.30 -1.20
N GLU A 63 -1.09 -4.89 -2.41
CA GLU A 63 -0.79 -6.32 -2.60
C GLU A 63 0.64 -6.69 -2.19
N LEU A 64 1.62 -5.89 -2.62
CA LEU A 64 3.01 -6.11 -2.25
C LEU A 64 3.25 -5.82 -0.76
N GLN A 65 2.55 -4.83 -0.20
CA GLN A 65 2.60 -4.55 1.23
C GLN A 65 2.10 -5.73 2.05
N MET A 66 1.00 -6.36 1.61
CA MET A 66 0.45 -7.56 2.23
C MET A 66 1.40 -8.76 2.19
N ARG A 67 2.15 -8.93 1.10
CA ARG A 67 2.98 -10.11 0.84
C ARG A 67 4.39 -9.98 1.42
N ILE A 68 5.02 -8.83 1.22
CA ILE A 68 6.45 -8.63 1.50
C ILE A 68 6.75 -7.36 2.31
N GLY A 69 5.72 -6.64 2.77
CA GLY A 69 5.91 -5.41 3.54
C GLY A 69 6.43 -4.23 2.70
N LEU A 70 6.20 -4.21 1.38
CA LEU A 70 6.64 -3.09 0.54
C LEU A 70 6.11 -1.77 1.08
N PRO A 71 6.95 -0.72 1.24
CA PRO A 71 6.48 0.58 1.71
C PRO A 71 5.46 1.23 0.76
N MET A 72 4.45 1.90 1.32
CA MET A 72 3.41 2.59 0.57
C MET A 72 3.63 4.10 0.57
N VAL A 73 3.83 4.68 -0.61
CA VAL A 73 3.98 6.14 -0.72
C VAL A 73 2.64 6.87 -0.66
N GLY A 74 1.55 6.23 -1.06
CA GLY A 74 0.22 6.83 -0.99
C GLY A 74 -0.86 6.15 -1.84
N ASN A 75 -1.93 6.89 -2.09
CA ASN A 75 -3.05 6.48 -2.95
C ASN A 75 -3.13 7.36 -4.22
N HIS A 76 -4.13 7.09 -5.07
CA HIS A 76 -4.28 7.74 -6.38
C HIS A 76 -4.38 9.29 -6.32
N LEU A 77 -4.90 9.88 -5.25
CA LEU A 77 -5.02 11.34 -5.16
C LEU A 77 -3.72 12.06 -4.83
N ILE A 78 -2.66 11.35 -4.46
CA ILE A 78 -1.36 11.97 -4.21
C ILE A 78 -0.29 11.59 -5.23
N GLN A 79 -0.68 10.91 -6.32
CA GLN A 79 0.29 10.48 -7.34
C GLN A 79 1.11 11.63 -7.92
N GLU A 80 0.51 12.81 -8.07
CA GLU A 80 1.22 14.01 -8.51
C GLU A 80 2.19 14.52 -7.43
N LEU A 81 1.80 14.49 -6.17
CA LEU A 81 2.67 14.90 -5.05
C LEU A 81 3.91 14.01 -4.93
N VAL A 82 3.80 12.72 -5.25
CA VAL A 82 4.94 11.81 -5.29
C VAL A 82 5.99 12.29 -6.31
N ILE A 83 5.56 12.71 -7.51
CA ILE A 83 6.42 13.29 -8.54
C ILE A 83 7.01 14.62 -8.06
N MET A 84 6.19 15.47 -7.44
CA MET A 84 6.57 16.81 -6.96
C MET A 84 7.59 16.80 -5.84
N THR A 85 7.83 15.66 -5.17
CA THR A 85 8.97 15.52 -4.25
C THR A 85 10.32 15.72 -4.93
N GLY A 86 10.40 15.55 -6.26
CA GLY A 86 11.66 15.58 -7.03
C GLY A 86 12.54 14.34 -6.79
N ALA A 87 12.11 13.39 -5.96
CA ALA A 87 12.87 12.19 -5.64
C ALA A 87 12.48 10.97 -6.48
N LEU A 88 11.37 11.02 -7.22
CA LEU A 88 10.85 9.87 -7.97
C LEU A 88 11.50 9.77 -9.35
N ASP A 89 12.18 8.67 -9.66
CA ASP A 89 12.85 8.45 -10.94
C ASP A 89 11.93 7.83 -11.99
N ALA A 90 11.06 6.89 -11.57
CA ALA A 90 10.05 6.33 -12.45
C ALA A 90 8.74 6.06 -11.72
N MET A 91 7.64 6.29 -12.43
CA MET A 91 6.30 5.84 -12.05
C MET A 91 5.83 4.79 -13.06
N LEU A 92 5.78 3.54 -12.63
CA LEU A 92 5.27 2.45 -13.43
C LEU A 92 3.77 2.36 -13.26
N VAL A 93 3.03 2.45 -14.36
CA VAL A 93 1.57 2.45 -14.36
C VAL A 93 1.02 1.32 -15.23
N ASP A 94 -0.02 0.66 -14.76
CA ASP A 94 -0.70 -0.40 -15.51
C ASP A 94 -2.10 0.05 -15.97
N TYR A 95 -3.11 -0.11 -15.14
CA TYR A 95 -4.49 0.30 -15.39
C TYR A 95 -5.18 0.69 -14.08
N GLN A 96 -6.28 1.44 -14.18
CA GLN A 96 -7.07 2.01 -13.08
C GLN A 96 -6.31 3.01 -12.17
N CYS A 97 -7.05 3.95 -11.63
CA CYS A 97 -6.59 4.97 -10.68
C CYS A 97 -5.44 5.86 -11.16
N ILE A 98 -5.09 5.78 -12.44
CA ILE A 98 -4.03 6.60 -13.03
C ILE A 98 -4.68 7.85 -13.62
N MET A 99 -4.22 9.01 -13.19
CA MET A 99 -4.63 10.29 -13.75
C MET A 99 -3.66 10.64 -14.90
N PRO A 100 -4.11 10.79 -16.15
CA PRO A 100 -3.24 11.14 -17.26
C PRO A 100 -2.46 12.44 -17.06
N SER A 101 -2.93 13.35 -16.21
CA SER A 101 -2.26 14.59 -15.81
C SER A 101 -0.88 14.39 -15.15
N VAL A 102 -0.57 13.18 -14.65
CA VAL A 102 0.76 12.89 -14.07
C VAL A 102 1.89 13.15 -15.06
N VAL A 103 1.65 12.97 -16.38
CA VAL A 103 2.68 13.25 -17.38
C VAL A 103 2.97 14.74 -17.54
N ASP A 104 1.97 15.61 -17.31
CA ASP A 104 2.19 17.05 -17.36
C ASP A 104 2.96 17.55 -16.14
N VAL A 105 2.70 16.97 -14.97
CA VAL A 105 3.52 17.22 -13.78
C VAL A 105 4.93 16.68 -13.97
N ALA A 106 5.07 15.46 -14.50
CA ALA A 106 6.37 14.83 -14.75
C ALA A 106 7.27 15.62 -15.68
N LYS A 107 6.71 16.39 -16.65
CA LYS A 107 7.47 17.29 -17.51
C LYS A 107 8.22 18.43 -16.76
N CYS A 108 7.74 18.78 -15.56
CA CYS A 108 8.38 19.77 -14.70
C CYS A 108 9.50 19.17 -13.83
N PHE A 109 9.67 17.86 -13.88
CA PHE A 109 10.63 17.08 -13.10
C PHE A 109 11.36 16.11 -14.04
N HIS A 110 12.20 15.20 -13.48
CA HIS A 110 12.89 14.17 -14.24
C HIS A 110 12.09 12.84 -14.32
N THR A 111 11.03 12.69 -13.54
CA THR A 111 10.29 11.42 -13.41
C THR A 111 9.85 10.87 -14.76
N GLU A 112 10.21 9.64 -15.07
CA GLU A 112 9.67 8.93 -16.23
C GLU A 112 8.39 8.19 -15.88
N VAL A 113 7.29 8.48 -16.61
CA VAL A 113 6.03 7.74 -16.47
C VAL A 113 6.01 6.63 -17.52
N ILE A 114 5.95 5.37 -17.06
CA ILE A 114 6.02 4.18 -17.91
C ILE A 114 4.69 3.44 -17.84
N SER A 115 3.94 3.41 -18.93
CA SER A 115 2.69 2.66 -19.05
C SER A 115 2.94 1.26 -19.62
N THR A 116 2.21 0.25 -19.12
CA THR A 116 2.47 -1.16 -19.44
C THR A 116 1.27 -1.92 -20.01
N PHE A 117 0.08 -1.33 -19.96
CA PHE A 117 -1.14 -1.96 -20.40
C PHE A 117 -1.72 -1.26 -21.64
N ASP A 118 -1.83 -2.01 -22.77
CA ASP A 118 -2.18 -1.43 -24.07
C ASP A 118 -3.49 -0.63 -24.08
N LYS A 119 -4.50 -1.11 -23.33
CA LYS A 119 -5.81 -0.44 -23.25
C LYS A 119 -5.82 0.79 -22.38
N ALA A 120 -4.79 0.98 -21.56
CA ALA A 120 -4.66 2.10 -20.61
C ALA A 120 -3.46 2.99 -20.93
N LYS A 121 -2.86 2.87 -22.10
CA LYS A 121 -1.80 3.78 -22.54
C LYS A 121 -2.35 5.18 -22.82
N PHE A 122 -1.56 6.20 -22.53
CA PHE A 122 -1.94 7.59 -22.73
C PHE A 122 -0.76 8.43 -23.23
N THR A 123 -1.08 9.56 -23.85
CA THR A 123 -0.10 10.45 -24.46
C THR A 123 0.87 11.01 -23.40
N GLY A 124 2.14 11.01 -23.74
CA GLY A 124 3.22 11.56 -22.88
C GLY A 124 3.87 10.54 -21.96
N ALA A 125 3.29 9.35 -21.78
CA ALA A 125 3.94 8.24 -21.10
C ALA A 125 4.78 7.40 -22.07
N THR A 126 5.92 6.92 -21.62
CA THR A 126 6.67 5.84 -22.32
C THR A 126 5.84 4.57 -22.22
N HIS A 127 5.59 3.90 -23.36
CA HIS A 127 4.81 2.66 -23.36
C HIS A 127 5.69 1.43 -23.56
N ILE A 128 5.73 0.56 -22.57
CA ILE A 128 6.43 -0.73 -22.60
C ILE A 128 5.39 -1.80 -22.28
N PRO A 129 4.77 -2.45 -23.29
CA PRO A 129 3.69 -3.41 -23.05
C PRO A 129 4.18 -4.61 -22.24
N PHE A 130 3.45 -4.98 -21.21
CA PHE A 130 3.78 -6.12 -20.36
C PHE A 130 3.32 -7.43 -21.01
N ASP A 131 4.28 -8.31 -21.28
CA ASP A 131 4.04 -9.69 -21.69
C ASP A 131 4.51 -10.64 -20.56
N PRO A 132 3.62 -11.42 -19.92
CA PRO A 132 3.99 -12.36 -18.87
C PRO A 132 5.07 -13.38 -19.26
N LYS A 133 5.12 -13.76 -20.55
CA LYS A 133 6.13 -14.71 -21.05
C LYS A 133 7.55 -14.13 -21.08
N ARG A 134 7.64 -12.80 -21.17
CA ARG A 134 8.90 -12.04 -21.16
C ARG A 134 9.03 -11.17 -19.90
N GLY A 135 8.25 -11.47 -18.88
CA GLY A 135 8.09 -10.61 -17.73
C GLY A 135 9.42 -10.14 -17.10
N ILE A 136 10.35 -11.06 -16.83
CA ILE A 136 11.64 -10.72 -16.21
C ILE A 136 12.48 -9.79 -17.13
N GLU A 137 12.51 -10.05 -18.44
CA GLU A 137 13.21 -9.19 -19.40
C GLU A 137 12.63 -7.76 -19.41
N ILE A 138 11.29 -7.67 -19.47
CA ILE A 138 10.58 -6.38 -19.44
C ILE A 138 10.80 -5.68 -18.10
N GLY A 139 10.75 -6.42 -16.99
CA GLY A 139 11.04 -5.88 -15.67
C GLY A 139 12.45 -5.29 -15.57
N ARG A 140 13.47 -6.00 -16.06
CA ARG A 140 14.86 -5.51 -16.13
C ARG A 140 14.97 -4.24 -16.99
N GLN A 141 14.29 -4.21 -18.15
CA GLN A 141 14.25 -3.05 -19.01
C GLN A 141 13.67 -1.83 -18.29
N ILE A 142 12.57 -1.98 -17.59
CA ILE A 142 11.90 -0.90 -16.83
C ILE A 142 12.78 -0.39 -15.70
N VAL A 143 13.32 -1.30 -14.89
CA VAL A 143 14.19 -0.93 -13.75
C VAL A 143 15.46 -0.24 -14.25
N ARG A 144 16.08 -0.73 -15.34
CA ARG A 144 17.27 -0.10 -15.95
C ARG A 144 16.97 1.35 -16.35
N ARG A 145 15.82 1.62 -16.98
CA ARG A 145 15.43 2.99 -17.36
C ARG A 145 15.32 3.90 -16.14
N ALA A 146 14.72 3.42 -15.07
CA ALA A 146 14.62 4.18 -13.82
C ALA A 146 16.01 4.50 -13.23
N VAL A 147 16.91 3.50 -13.23
CA VAL A 147 18.30 3.68 -12.78
C VAL A 147 19.05 4.70 -13.62
N GLU A 148 18.91 4.62 -14.94
CA GLU A 148 19.54 5.58 -15.86
C GLU A 148 18.98 7.00 -15.65
N ASN A 149 17.71 7.12 -15.31
CA ASN A 149 17.05 8.40 -15.08
C ASN A 149 17.44 9.07 -13.76
N PHE A 150 18.01 8.35 -12.81
CA PHE A 150 18.51 8.89 -11.55
C PHE A 150 19.50 10.05 -11.75
N ALA A 151 20.35 9.95 -12.78
CA ALA A 151 21.31 10.99 -13.11
C ALA A 151 20.68 12.32 -13.60
N ASN A 152 19.40 12.31 -13.96
CA ASN A 152 18.67 13.47 -14.46
C ASN A 152 17.93 14.23 -13.33
N ARG A 153 18.07 13.82 -12.08
CA ARG A 153 17.47 14.52 -10.94
C ARG A 153 17.89 15.98 -10.87
N GLY A 154 16.90 16.84 -10.67
CA GLY A 154 17.15 18.24 -10.35
C GLY A 154 17.68 18.39 -8.91
N PRO A 155 18.20 19.57 -8.56
CA PRO A 155 18.78 19.83 -7.23
C PRO A 155 17.73 19.98 -6.12
N ARG A 156 16.44 20.06 -6.48
CA ARG A 156 15.37 20.27 -5.50
C ARG A 156 14.68 18.96 -5.21
N ILE A 157 15.01 18.38 -4.06
CA ILE A 157 14.33 17.21 -3.50
C ILE A 157 13.69 17.61 -2.18
N ILE A 158 12.40 17.30 -2.01
CA ILE A 158 11.65 17.59 -0.79
C ILE A 158 10.82 16.35 -0.43
N ILE A 159 11.27 15.63 0.59
CA ILE A 159 10.54 14.52 1.18
C ILE A 159 9.97 15.03 2.50
N PRO A 160 8.65 15.33 2.58
CA PRO A 160 8.11 16.17 3.64
C PRO A 160 7.86 15.45 4.96
N ASP A 161 7.80 14.11 4.95
CA ASP A 161 7.31 13.34 6.08
C ASP A 161 8.38 12.38 6.62
N GLU A 162 8.26 12.04 7.91
CA GLU A 162 8.88 10.83 8.46
C GLU A 162 7.96 9.62 8.20
N PRO A 163 8.50 8.44 7.84
CA PRO A 163 7.67 7.28 7.53
C PRO A 163 6.98 6.73 8.78
N VAL A 164 5.70 6.38 8.64
CA VAL A 164 4.88 5.79 9.72
C VAL A 164 4.91 4.27 9.62
N ASP A 165 5.33 3.61 10.71
CA ASP A 165 5.33 2.15 10.81
C ASP A 165 3.91 1.59 10.90
N MET A 166 3.70 0.44 10.26
CA MET A 166 2.42 -0.26 10.26
C MET A 166 2.58 -1.77 10.09
N MET A 167 1.59 -2.54 10.55
CA MET A 167 1.48 -3.97 10.28
C MET A 167 0.56 -4.21 9.08
N ALA A 168 0.93 -5.16 8.23
CA ALA A 168 0.15 -5.62 7.08
C ALA A 168 0.03 -7.15 7.08
N GLY A 169 -0.60 -7.72 6.04
CA GLY A 169 -0.64 -9.17 5.86
C GLY A 169 -1.80 -9.87 6.59
N PHE A 170 -2.82 -9.14 7.02
CA PHE A 170 -3.98 -9.71 7.70
C PHE A 170 -4.95 -10.36 6.69
N SER A 171 -4.50 -11.42 5.99
CA SER A 171 -5.42 -12.29 5.24
C SER A 171 -6.34 -13.05 6.19
N VAL A 172 -7.41 -13.66 5.66
CA VAL A 172 -8.31 -14.48 6.49
C VAL A 172 -7.52 -15.58 7.21
N GLU A 173 -6.62 -16.26 6.49
CA GLU A 173 -5.79 -17.33 7.02
C GLU A 173 -4.81 -16.80 8.09
N ALA A 174 -4.23 -15.63 7.89
CA ALA A 174 -3.32 -15.02 8.86
C ALA A 174 -4.07 -14.61 10.14
N ILE A 175 -5.28 -14.05 10.01
CA ILE A 175 -6.14 -13.71 11.15
C ILE A 175 -6.52 -14.98 11.93
N VAL A 176 -7.05 -15.99 11.23
CA VAL A 176 -7.43 -17.26 11.85
C VAL A 176 -6.23 -17.94 12.49
N GLY A 177 -5.07 -17.93 11.82
CA GLY A 177 -3.82 -18.47 12.37
C GLY A 177 -3.38 -17.75 13.65
N ALA A 178 -3.45 -16.42 13.69
CA ALA A 178 -3.13 -15.62 14.88
C ALA A 178 -4.11 -15.89 16.05
N LEU A 179 -5.34 -16.29 15.73
CA LEU A 179 -6.37 -16.67 16.70
C LEU A 179 -6.29 -18.16 17.12
N GLY A 180 -5.22 -18.86 16.80
CA GLY A 180 -5.03 -20.26 17.18
C GLY A 180 -5.72 -21.28 16.26
N GLY A 181 -6.00 -20.90 14.99
CA GLY A 181 -6.57 -21.77 13.96
C GLY A 181 -8.11 -21.75 13.90
N SER A 182 -8.76 -20.86 14.64
CA SER A 182 -10.23 -20.72 14.68
C SER A 182 -10.63 -19.26 14.86
N PRO A 183 -11.74 -18.80 14.28
CA PRO A 183 -12.30 -17.48 14.55
C PRO A 183 -12.90 -17.35 15.98
N LYS A 184 -12.98 -18.47 16.72
CA LYS A 184 -13.61 -18.53 18.05
C LYS A 184 -13.19 -17.43 19.02
N PRO A 185 -11.88 -17.09 19.22
CA PRO A 185 -11.51 -16.05 20.17
C PRO A 185 -12.11 -14.68 19.84
N LEU A 186 -12.24 -14.35 18.55
CA LEU A 186 -12.87 -13.09 18.11
C LEU A 186 -14.39 -13.14 18.35
N VAL A 187 -15.02 -14.28 18.08
CA VAL A 187 -16.45 -14.49 18.34
C VAL A 187 -16.75 -14.41 19.83
N ASP A 188 -15.95 -15.08 20.67
CA ASP A 188 -16.09 -15.03 22.12
C ASP A 188 -15.96 -13.58 22.62
N ALA A 189 -14.98 -12.82 22.16
CA ALA A 189 -14.79 -11.42 22.51
C ALA A 189 -16.00 -10.53 22.14
N ILE A 190 -16.69 -10.85 21.03
CA ILE A 190 -17.94 -10.19 20.65
C ILE A 190 -19.09 -10.63 21.55
N ALA A 191 -19.25 -11.95 21.77
CA ALA A 191 -20.35 -12.51 22.58
C ALA A 191 -20.26 -12.07 24.04
N ASP A 192 -19.06 -11.98 24.61
CA ASP A 192 -18.79 -11.51 25.96
C ASP A 192 -18.84 -9.97 26.08
N GLY A 193 -19.11 -9.26 25.00
CA GLY A 193 -19.20 -7.80 24.96
C GLY A 193 -17.87 -7.07 25.18
N GLN A 194 -16.72 -7.74 25.05
CA GLN A 194 -15.40 -7.12 25.12
C GLN A 194 -15.21 -6.19 23.92
N ILE A 195 -15.62 -6.63 22.73
CA ILE A 195 -15.71 -5.78 21.54
C ILE A 195 -17.13 -5.80 21.00
N ARG A 196 -17.56 -4.71 20.38
CA ARG A 196 -18.93 -4.57 19.86
C ARG A 196 -19.12 -5.23 18.49
N GLY A 197 -18.03 -5.62 17.83
CA GLY A 197 -18.06 -6.27 16.53
C GLY A 197 -16.86 -5.89 15.67
N ALA A 198 -16.94 -6.26 14.39
CA ALA A 198 -15.94 -5.92 13.36
C ALA A 198 -16.61 -5.21 12.18
N VAL A 199 -15.95 -4.18 11.64
CA VAL A 199 -16.48 -3.37 10.53
C VAL A 199 -15.43 -3.23 9.42
N GLY A 200 -15.84 -3.47 8.16
CA GLY A 200 -15.06 -3.20 6.97
C GLY A 200 -15.16 -1.73 6.57
N VAL A 201 -14.04 -1.00 6.58
CA VAL A 201 -13.93 0.36 6.03
C VAL A 201 -13.14 0.29 4.73
N VAL A 202 -13.83 0.49 3.61
CA VAL A 202 -13.28 0.30 2.26
C VAL A 202 -13.62 1.49 1.37
N GLY A 203 -13.05 1.52 0.17
CA GLY A 203 -13.36 2.50 -0.86
C GLY A 203 -12.28 3.55 -1.08
N CYS A 204 -12.50 4.36 -2.12
CA CYS A 204 -11.56 5.35 -2.60
C CYS A 204 -11.70 6.67 -1.86
N ASN A 205 -10.66 7.52 -1.97
CA ASN A 205 -10.76 8.93 -1.61
C ASN A 205 -11.60 9.72 -2.62
N ASN A 206 -12.19 10.82 -2.17
CA ASN A 206 -12.97 11.74 -2.99
C ASN A 206 -12.19 13.07 -3.13
N PRO A 207 -11.91 13.54 -4.36
CA PRO A 207 -11.18 14.80 -4.55
C PRO A 207 -11.93 16.05 -4.09
N LYS A 208 -13.24 15.95 -3.83
CA LYS A 208 -14.08 17.08 -3.37
C LYS A 208 -14.07 17.26 -1.86
N ILE A 209 -13.44 16.38 -1.10
CA ILE A 209 -13.33 16.47 0.37
C ILE A 209 -11.85 16.44 0.78
N LYS A 210 -11.59 16.86 2.01
CA LYS A 210 -10.23 16.79 2.57
C LYS A 210 -9.69 15.36 2.45
N HIS A 211 -8.49 15.23 1.89
CA HIS A 211 -7.83 13.96 1.65
C HIS A 211 -7.78 13.09 2.91
N ASP A 212 -8.15 11.82 2.78
CA ASP A 212 -8.20 10.79 3.83
C ASP A 212 -9.17 11.06 4.99
N TYR A 213 -9.76 12.26 5.10
CA TYR A 213 -10.55 12.69 6.28
C TYR A 213 -11.68 11.73 6.63
N GLY A 214 -12.44 11.29 5.62
CA GLY A 214 -13.57 10.38 5.83
C GLY A 214 -13.13 9.03 6.43
N HIS A 215 -12.13 8.41 5.82
CA HIS A 215 -11.60 7.12 6.29
C HIS A 215 -11.01 7.21 7.70
N ILE A 216 -10.17 8.21 7.95
CA ILE A 216 -9.50 8.39 9.25
C ILE A 216 -10.53 8.68 10.35
N THR A 217 -11.48 9.61 10.09
CA THR A 217 -12.46 10.00 11.10
C THR A 217 -13.41 8.88 11.44
N LEU A 218 -13.92 8.17 10.41
CA LEU A 218 -14.80 7.01 10.63
C LEU A 218 -14.09 5.91 11.42
N THR A 219 -12.88 5.53 10.97
CA THR A 219 -12.09 4.49 11.64
C THR A 219 -11.82 4.84 13.10
N ARG A 220 -11.39 6.08 13.38
CA ARG A 220 -11.17 6.53 14.76
C ARG A 220 -12.41 6.37 15.63
N ARG A 221 -13.57 6.80 15.13
CA ARG A 221 -14.84 6.66 15.87
C ARG A 221 -15.22 5.21 16.12
N LEU A 222 -14.93 4.31 15.18
CA LEU A 222 -15.20 2.88 15.34
C LEU A 222 -14.31 2.28 16.42
N ILE A 223 -12.99 2.50 16.37
CA ILE A 223 -12.05 1.93 17.36
C ILE A 223 -12.26 2.51 18.77
N GLU A 224 -12.58 3.83 18.89
CA GLU A 224 -12.96 4.47 20.16
C GLU A 224 -14.21 3.83 20.81
N ASN A 225 -15.03 3.15 20.01
CA ASN A 225 -16.26 2.48 20.46
C ASN A 225 -16.15 0.94 20.46
N ASP A 226 -14.96 0.40 20.67
CA ASP A 226 -14.68 -1.04 20.77
C ASP A 226 -15.07 -1.85 19.53
N ILE A 227 -14.93 -1.27 18.34
CA ILE A 227 -15.16 -1.94 17.06
C ILE A 227 -13.83 -2.18 16.36
N LEU A 228 -13.51 -3.46 16.11
CA LEU A 228 -12.37 -3.85 15.30
C LEU A 228 -12.59 -3.43 13.84
N VAL A 229 -11.61 -2.78 13.23
CA VAL A 229 -11.74 -2.32 11.85
C VAL A 229 -10.86 -3.13 10.91
N VAL A 230 -11.41 -3.57 9.77
CA VAL A 230 -10.67 -4.18 8.68
C VAL A 230 -10.71 -3.25 7.47
N VAL A 231 -9.58 -3.08 6.78
CA VAL A 231 -9.44 -2.08 5.72
C VAL A 231 -8.77 -2.65 4.47
N THR A 232 -9.13 -2.08 3.31
CA THR A 232 -8.50 -2.38 2.01
C THR A 232 -8.28 -1.12 1.20
N GLY A 233 -7.40 -1.19 0.20
CA GLY A 233 -7.22 -0.15 -0.81
C GLY A 233 -6.89 1.23 -0.24
N CYS A 234 -7.56 2.27 -0.71
CA CYS A 234 -7.32 3.65 -0.26
C CYS A 234 -7.62 3.88 1.22
N ALA A 235 -8.61 3.16 1.78
CA ALA A 235 -8.88 3.23 3.22
C ALA A 235 -7.72 2.64 4.04
N ALA A 236 -7.08 1.56 3.57
CA ALA A 236 -5.89 1.01 4.19
C ALA A 236 -4.73 2.01 4.17
N VAL A 237 -4.45 2.63 3.02
CA VAL A 237 -3.40 3.65 2.90
C VAL A 237 -3.65 4.83 3.84
N ALA A 238 -4.90 5.33 3.91
CA ALA A 238 -5.27 6.43 4.80
C ALA A 238 -5.01 6.10 6.27
N ASN A 239 -5.43 4.91 6.71
CA ASN A 239 -5.26 4.45 8.09
C ASN A 239 -3.79 4.11 8.42
N GLY A 240 -3.02 3.59 7.45
CA GLY A 240 -1.58 3.38 7.59
C GLY A 240 -0.85 4.70 7.86
N LYS A 241 -1.08 5.72 7.02
CA LYS A 241 -0.51 7.07 7.19
C LYS A 241 -0.93 7.74 8.51
N ALA A 242 -2.13 7.44 9.01
CA ALA A 242 -2.62 7.97 10.29
C ALA A 242 -2.09 7.21 11.53
N GLY A 243 -1.31 6.14 11.33
CA GLY A 243 -0.76 5.33 12.41
C GLY A 243 -1.75 4.33 13.04
N HIS A 244 -2.98 4.23 12.55
CA HIS A 244 -4.01 3.35 13.12
C HIS A 244 -3.68 1.84 12.98
N MET A 245 -2.76 1.50 12.10
CA MET A 245 -2.33 0.13 11.81
C MET A 245 -1.02 -0.24 12.52
N ASN A 246 -0.60 0.57 13.47
CA ASN A 246 0.48 0.27 14.41
C ASN A 246 -0.13 -0.33 15.70
N PRO A 247 0.47 -1.38 16.31
CA PRO A 247 -0.02 -1.92 17.59
C PRO A 247 -0.17 -0.87 18.70
N ALA A 248 0.68 0.18 18.71
CA ALA A 248 0.55 1.29 19.64
C ALA A 248 -0.78 2.07 19.51
N ALA A 249 -1.46 1.98 18.37
CA ALA A 249 -2.76 2.59 18.15
C ALA A 249 -3.88 1.96 19.03
N ALA A 250 -3.63 0.82 19.66
CA ALA A 250 -4.53 0.25 20.65
C ALA A 250 -4.83 1.22 21.80
N GLU A 251 -3.92 2.15 22.10
CA GLU A 251 -4.14 3.19 23.10
C GLU A 251 -5.23 4.22 22.72
N MET A 252 -5.62 4.28 21.45
CA MET A 252 -6.72 5.13 20.96
C MET A 252 -8.07 4.38 20.95
N ALA A 253 -8.07 3.08 21.18
CA ALA A 253 -9.27 2.25 21.17
C ALA A 253 -10.02 2.33 22.51
N GLY A 254 -11.28 1.90 22.51
CA GLY A 254 -12.01 1.63 23.73
C GLY A 254 -11.32 0.53 24.55
N GLU A 255 -11.63 0.44 25.84
CA GLU A 255 -10.93 -0.45 26.77
C GLU A 255 -11.05 -1.94 26.38
N GLY A 256 -12.17 -2.35 25.81
CA GLY A 256 -12.39 -3.73 25.37
C GLY A 256 -11.51 -4.08 24.15
N LEU A 257 -11.57 -3.28 23.11
CA LEU A 257 -10.74 -3.48 21.91
C LEU A 257 -9.24 -3.33 22.21
N LYS A 258 -8.86 -2.39 23.08
CA LYS A 258 -7.49 -2.23 23.56
C LYS A 258 -6.97 -3.52 24.19
N GLY A 259 -7.76 -4.12 25.12
CA GLY A 259 -7.39 -5.37 25.77
C GLY A 259 -7.19 -6.52 24.79
N VAL A 260 -8.08 -6.67 23.80
CA VAL A 260 -7.97 -7.69 22.76
C VAL A 260 -6.72 -7.45 21.88
N CYS A 261 -6.48 -6.21 21.44
CA CYS A 261 -5.32 -5.86 20.63
C CYS A 261 -4.00 -6.14 21.36
N GLN A 262 -3.90 -5.78 22.63
CA GLN A 262 -2.71 -6.03 23.45
C GLN A 262 -2.47 -7.52 23.69
N ALA A 263 -3.52 -8.29 23.97
CA ALA A 263 -3.41 -9.74 24.17
C ALA A 263 -2.92 -10.48 22.91
N LEU A 264 -3.33 -10.01 21.73
CA LEU A 264 -2.97 -10.63 20.44
C LEU A 264 -1.75 -9.99 19.77
N GLY A 265 -1.25 -8.86 20.28
CA GLY A 265 -0.14 -8.13 19.66
C GLY A 265 -0.48 -7.55 18.28
N ILE A 266 -1.75 -7.15 18.06
CA ILE A 266 -2.26 -6.63 16.78
C ILE A 266 -2.72 -5.17 16.92
N PRO A 267 -2.76 -4.39 15.83
CA PRO A 267 -3.38 -3.07 15.82
C PRO A 267 -4.91 -3.17 15.82
N PRO A 268 -5.63 -2.08 16.20
CA PRO A 268 -7.10 -2.03 16.15
C PRO A 268 -7.65 -1.93 14.71
N VAL A 269 -6.77 -1.73 13.72
CA VAL A 269 -7.11 -1.66 12.30
C VAL A 269 -6.24 -2.64 11.51
N LEU A 270 -6.88 -3.59 10.83
CA LEU A 270 -6.21 -4.69 10.15
C LEU A 270 -6.20 -4.47 8.63
N HIS A 271 -5.01 -4.49 8.02
CA HIS A 271 -4.85 -4.39 6.57
C HIS A 271 -5.15 -5.73 5.90
N MET A 272 -6.25 -5.82 5.14
CA MET A 272 -6.67 -7.03 4.46
C MET A 272 -6.36 -7.09 2.95
N GLY A 273 -5.76 -6.04 2.38
CA GLY A 273 -5.35 -6.05 0.98
C GLY A 273 -5.76 -4.84 0.17
N SER A 274 -5.86 -5.05 -1.13
CA SER A 274 -6.26 -4.05 -2.12
C SER A 274 -7.79 -3.96 -2.29
N CYS A 275 -8.27 -3.07 -3.17
CA CYS A 275 -9.70 -2.96 -3.48
C CYS A 275 -10.31 -4.26 -4.04
N VAL A 276 -9.52 -5.07 -4.76
CA VAL A 276 -9.99 -6.36 -5.30
C VAL A 276 -10.13 -7.43 -4.22
N ASP A 277 -9.56 -7.20 -3.03
CA ASP A 277 -9.60 -8.11 -1.89
C ASP A 277 -10.77 -7.87 -0.94
N ASN A 278 -11.74 -7.01 -1.29
CA ASN A 278 -12.94 -6.81 -0.48
C ASN A 278 -13.69 -8.13 -0.24
N THR A 279 -13.56 -9.10 -1.13
CA THR A 279 -14.10 -10.46 -0.95
C THR A 279 -13.51 -11.17 0.27
N ARG A 280 -12.27 -10.89 0.67
CA ARG A 280 -11.66 -11.42 1.90
C ARG A 280 -12.40 -10.97 3.14
N ILE A 281 -12.88 -9.71 3.14
CA ILE A 281 -13.71 -9.18 4.25
C ILE A 281 -15.03 -9.95 4.34
N LEU A 282 -15.67 -10.22 3.20
CA LEU A 282 -16.92 -10.99 3.15
C LEU A 282 -16.70 -12.44 3.60
N VAL A 283 -15.60 -13.07 3.19
CA VAL A 283 -15.25 -14.43 3.65
C VAL A 283 -15.03 -14.47 5.16
N LEU A 284 -14.33 -13.48 5.72
CA LEU A 284 -14.13 -13.38 7.18
C LEU A 284 -15.46 -13.15 7.89
N ALA A 285 -16.31 -12.24 7.39
CA ALA A 285 -17.62 -11.97 7.97
C ALA A 285 -18.52 -13.20 7.93
N GLY A 286 -18.55 -13.93 6.80
CA GLY A 286 -19.28 -15.19 6.67
C GLY A 286 -18.80 -16.25 7.67
N ALA A 287 -17.48 -16.42 7.82
CA ALA A 287 -16.93 -17.36 8.81
C ALA A 287 -17.29 -17.01 10.27
N LEU A 288 -17.38 -15.70 10.57
CA LEU A 288 -17.84 -15.24 11.90
C LEU A 288 -19.35 -15.49 12.07
N ALA A 289 -20.16 -15.21 11.04
CA ALA A 289 -21.61 -15.43 11.06
C ALA A 289 -21.95 -16.93 11.22
N ASP A 290 -21.30 -17.79 10.42
CA ASP A 290 -21.43 -19.25 10.50
C ASP A 290 -21.12 -19.76 11.92
N TYR A 291 -20.06 -19.23 12.53
CA TYR A 291 -19.66 -19.62 13.87
C TYR A 291 -20.65 -19.16 14.96
N LEU A 292 -21.26 -17.98 14.76
CA LEU A 292 -22.31 -17.43 15.64
C LEU A 292 -23.68 -18.09 15.41
N GLY A 293 -23.87 -18.83 14.31
CA GLY A 293 -25.14 -19.38 13.89
C GLY A 293 -26.17 -18.30 13.52
N VAL A 294 -25.69 -17.18 12.92
CA VAL A 294 -26.52 -16.07 12.43
C VAL A 294 -26.36 -15.91 10.91
N ASP A 295 -27.42 -15.37 10.26
CA ASP A 295 -27.42 -15.10 8.80
C ASP A 295 -26.60 -13.86 8.42
#